data_9dac1e160e268cf496d4be4962ab4ab2
#
_entry.id   9dac1e160e268cf496d4be4962ab4ab2
#
_cell.length_a   1.000
_cell.length_b   1.000
_cell.length_c   1.000
_cell.angle_alpha   90.00
_cell.angle_beta   90.00
_cell.angle_gamma   90.00
#
_symmetry.space_group_name_H-M   'P 1'
#
loop_
_entity.id
_entity.type
_entity.pdbx_description
1 polymer ?
#
loop_
_entity_poly.entity_id
_entity_poly.type
_entity_poly.pdbx_seq_one_letter_code
_entity_poly.pdbx_strand_id
1 'polypeptide(L)'
;MMAGVKVEAKNLKKSFGEREILHDVSFDCQPGESVVILGESGMGKSVMMRIVGMLLETTKGSVKIDDQEIVGITERAREKVMRKIGFLFQYSGLFDHLSVWENIMFYDLFIKKKDPHKMKEIAENLMKELGIPEQAIENKPSEISGGMQRRVALARTIVKKPSLILLDEPTTGLDPVICEVINNTINKTRQKTGATMLTITHDLNSALQIGDRIIVLRYGEIIFDGPAFDIFDAKDEYIKSFIKAANVNQKTLKV
;
A
#
# COMPACT_ATOMS: atom_id res chain seq x y z
N MET A 1 13.73 -13.62 -9.89
CA MET A 1 13.02 -12.71 -8.96
C MET A 1 12.58 -11.50 -9.75
N MET A 2 11.33 -11.05 -9.63
CA MET A 2 10.98 -9.74 -10.17
C MET A 2 11.69 -8.70 -9.29
N ALA A 3 12.47 -7.82 -9.90
CA ALA A 3 13.10 -6.73 -9.17
C ALA A 3 12.04 -5.70 -8.82
N GLY A 4 12.13 -5.09 -7.64
CA GLY A 4 11.37 -3.89 -7.30
C GLY A 4 11.64 -2.77 -8.29
N VAL A 5 10.78 -1.78 -8.33
CA VAL A 5 10.91 -0.62 -9.21
C VAL A 5 11.31 0.61 -8.40
N LYS A 6 12.09 1.50 -9.00
CA LYS A 6 12.32 2.83 -8.43
C LYS A 6 11.07 3.70 -8.64
N VAL A 7 10.66 4.43 -7.62
CA VAL A 7 9.66 5.50 -7.72
C VAL A 7 10.34 6.82 -7.42
N GLU A 8 10.09 7.84 -8.20
CA GLU A 8 10.64 9.19 -7.99
C GLU A 8 9.54 10.21 -8.23
N ALA A 9 9.21 10.97 -7.20
CA ALA A 9 8.23 12.05 -7.24
C ALA A 9 8.95 13.38 -6.98
N LYS A 10 8.77 14.37 -7.88
CA LYS A 10 9.43 15.67 -7.79
C LYS A 10 8.44 16.81 -7.88
N ASN A 11 8.52 17.71 -6.90
CA ASN A 11 7.79 18.97 -6.84
C ASN A 11 6.28 18.78 -7.07
N LEU A 12 5.71 17.72 -6.47
CA LEU A 12 4.29 17.41 -6.63
C LEU A 12 3.43 18.47 -5.97
N LYS A 13 2.55 19.06 -6.76
CA LYS A 13 1.47 19.95 -6.30
C LYS A 13 0.13 19.41 -6.74
N LYS A 14 -0.84 19.41 -5.85
CA LYS A 14 -2.21 19.02 -6.19
C LYS A 14 -3.21 19.97 -5.57
N SER A 15 -4.03 20.56 -6.45
CA SER A 15 -5.16 21.40 -6.04
C SER A 15 -6.48 20.81 -6.54
N PHE A 16 -7.55 21.04 -5.81
CA PHE A 16 -8.94 20.81 -6.18
C PHE A 16 -9.67 22.16 -6.09
N GLY A 17 -9.91 22.78 -7.23
CA GLY A 17 -10.32 24.19 -7.28
C GLY A 17 -9.25 25.08 -6.63
N GLU A 18 -9.67 25.91 -5.68
CA GLU A 18 -8.77 26.83 -4.96
C GLU A 18 -8.01 26.14 -3.79
N ARG A 19 -8.42 24.94 -3.40
CA ARG A 19 -7.80 24.25 -2.26
C ARG A 19 -6.59 23.45 -2.72
N GLU A 20 -5.40 23.89 -2.34
CA GLU A 20 -4.15 23.13 -2.51
C GLU A 20 -4.04 22.07 -1.41
N ILE A 21 -3.71 20.83 -1.81
CA ILE A 21 -3.62 19.66 -0.92
C ILE A 21 -2.17 19.18 -0.79
N LEU A 22 -1.37 19.27 -1.86
CA LEU A 22 0.06 18.96 -1.84
C LEU A 22 0.84 20.20 -2.25
N HIS A 23 1.83 20.55 -1.43
CA HIS A 23 2.62 21.77 -1.51
C HIS A 23 4.08 21.44 -1.79
N ASP A 24 4.40 21.16 -3.06
CA ASP A 24 5.79 20.92 -3.51
C ASP A 24 6.46 19.67 -2.89
N VAL A 25 5.73 18.57 -2.85
CA VAL A 25 6.18 17.31 -2.26
C VAL A 25 7.16 16.60 -3.19
N SER A 26 8.34 16.23 -2.66
CA SER A 26 9.35 15.44 -3.38
C SER A 26 9.81 14.28 -2.49
N PHE A 27 9.85 13.08 -3.06
CA PHE A 27 10.35 11.87 -2.40
C PHE A 27 10.72 10.81 -3.45
N ASP A 28 11.43 9.78 -3.02
CA ASP A 28 11.73 8.61 -3.83
C ASP A 28 11.52 7.31 -3.03
N CYS A 29 11.41 6.19 -3.74
CA CYS A 29 11.50 4.85 -3.18
C CYS A 29 12.52 4.07 -4.00
N GLN A 30 13.50 3.47 -3.34
CA GLN A 30 14.49 2.63 -4.01
C GLN A 30 13.89 1.24 -4.35
N PRO A 31 14.42 0.53 -5.36
CA PRO A 31 13.95 -0.81 -5.69
C PRO A 31 13.99 -1.75 -4.48
N GLY A 32 12.85 -2.35 -4.13
CA GLY A 32 12.70 -3.26 -2.99
C GLY A 32 12.60 -2.58 -1.62
N GLU A 33 12.67 -1.25 -1.57
CA GLU A 33 12.46 -0.49 -0.33
C GLU A 33 11.00 -0.49 0.08
N SER A 34 10.74 -0.51 1.39
CA SER A 34 9.43 -0.29 1.98
C SER A 34 9.38 1.10 2.60
N VAL A 35 8.71 2.03 1.93
CA VAL A 35 8.52 3.41 2.40
C VAL A 35 7.13 3.55 2.98
N VAL A 36 7.03 4.09 4.20
CA VAL A 36 5.75 4.36 4.86
C VAL A 36 5.49 5.84 4.96
N ILE A 37 4.35 6.28 4.46
CA ILE A 37 3.87 7.65 4.61
C ILE A 37 2.95 7.72 5.82
N LEU A 38 3.43 8.37 6.86
CA LEU A 38 2.76 8.54 8.13
C LEU A 38 2.12 9.94 8.22
N GLY A 39 1.01 10.06 8.93
CA GLY A 39 0.34 11.33 9.20
C GLY A 39 -1.14 11.14 9.49
N GLU A 40 -1.80 12.17 10.03
CA GLU A 40 -3.23 12.16 10.33
C GLU A 40 -4.10 12.10 9.07
N SER A 41 -5.40 11.82 9.26
CA SER A 41 -6.38 11.88 8.18
C SER A 41 -6.46 13.30 7.58
N GLY A 42 -6.62 13.37 6.26
CA GLY A 42 -6.76 14.66 5.56
C GLY A 42 -5.46 15.38 5.23
N MET A 43 -4.29 14.86 5.58
CA MET A 43 -2.97 15.48 5.31
C MET A 43 -2.47 15.35 3.86
N GLY A 44 -3.22 14.70 2.96
CA GLY A 44 -2.84 14.56 1.55
C GLY A 44 -2.24 13.19 1.18
N LYS A 45 -2.05 12.27 2.14
CA LYS A 45 -1.40 10.96 1.92
C LYS A 45 -2.03 10.15 0.77
N SER A 46 -3.36 9.92 0.82
CA SER A 46 -4.06 9.15 -0.23
C SER A 46 -4.07 9.88 -1.57
N VAL A 47 -4.02 11.24 -1.57
CA VAL A 47 -3.87 12.02 -2.80
C VAL A 47 -2.52 11.72 -3.45
N MET A 48 -1.43 11.77 -2.66
CA MET A 48 -0.07 11.46 -3.13
C MET A 48 0.02 10.03 -3.67
N MET A 49 -0.48 9.04 -2.94
CA MET A 49 -0.47 7.64 -3.39
C MET A 49 -1.28 7.43 -4.67
N ARG A 50 -2.44 8.08 -4.81
CA ARG A 50 -3.26 7.99 -6.03
C ARG A 50 -2.57 8.60 -7.24
N ILE A 51 -1.75 9.66 -7.05
CA ILE A 51 -0.92 10.22 -8.12
C ILE A 51 0.16 9.21 -8.54
N VAL A 52 0.90 8.62 -7.60
CA VAL A 52 1.89 7.57 -7.88
C VAL A 52 1.24 6.34 -8.55
N GLY A 53 0.04 5.98 -8.12
CA GLY A 53 -0.74 4.88 -8.68
C GLY A 53 -1.44 5.20 -10.01
N MET A 54 -1.22 6.39 -10.59
CA MET A 54 -1.88 6.87 -11.83
C MET A 54 -3.42 6.87 -11.76
N LEU A 55 -3.98 6.98 -10.56
CA LEU A 55 -5.42 7.08 -10.33
C LEU A 55 -5.90 8.53 -10.22
N LEU A 56 -4.96 9.46 -10.12
CA LEU A 56 -5.21 10.88 -10.01
C LEU A 56 -4.07 11.64 -10.71
N GLU A 57 -4.42 12.63 -11.51
CA GLU A 57 -3.44 13.52 -12.13
C GLU A 57 -2.91 14.55 -11.12
N THR A 58 -1.62 14.83 -11.19
CA THR A 58 -1.02 15.95 -10.45
C THR A 58 -1.33 17.29 -11.13
N THR A 59 -1.35 18.37 -10.37
CA THR A 59 -1.50 19.73 -10.93
C THR A 59 -0.16 20.24 -11.47
N LYS A 60 0.95 19.92 -10.78
CA LYS A 60 2.33 20.21 -11.18
C LYS A 60 3.25 19.14 -10.65
N GLY A 61 4.46 19.08 -11.18
CA GLY A 61 5.48 18.12 -10.78
C GLY A 61 5.55 16.92 -11.70
N SER A 62 6.38 15.97 -11.36
CA SER A 62 6.71 14.79 -12.16
C SER A 62 6.71 13.55 -11.27
N VAL A 63 6.31 12.41 -11.83
CA VAL A 63 6.45 11.10 -11.19
C VAL A 63 7.05 10.13 -12.20
N LYS A 64 8.11 9.44 -11.79
CA LYS A 64 8.74 8.39 -12.59
C LYS A 64 8.65 7.05 -11.89
N ILE A 65 8.39 6.00 -12.67
CA ILE A 65 8.49 4.59 -12.25
C ILE A 65 9.46 3.90 -13.20
N ASP A 66 10.58 3.38 -12.68
CA ASP A 66 11.71 2.86 -13.48
C ASP A 66 12.15 3.85 -14.56
N ASP A 67 12.45 5.09 -14.19
CA ASP A 67 12.84 6.19 -15.08
C ASP A 67 11.80 6.60 -16.13
N GLN A 68 10.67 5.89 -16.21
CA GLN A 68 9.56 6.25 -17.11
C GLN A 68 8.68 7.32 -16.44
N GLU A 69 8.60 8.51 -17.05
CA GLU A 69 7.63 9.55 -16.65
C GLU A 69 6.20 9.01 -16.81
N ILE A 70 5.38 9.18 -15.76
CA ILE A 70 3.98 8.72 -15.75
C ILE A 70 2.95 9.86 -15.80
N VAL A 71 3.38 11.11 -15.69
CA VAL A 71 2.51 12.27 -15.85
C VAL A 71 2.35 12.55 -17.34
N GLY A 72 1.10 12.61 -17.82
CA GLY A 72 0.79 12.90 -19.23
C GLY A 72 1.16 11.79 -20.22
N ILE A 73 1.41 10.56 -19.77
CA ILE A 73 1.73 9.45 -20.68
C ILE A 73 0.52 8.99 -21.51
N THR A 74 0.81 8.35 -22.64
CA THR A 74 -0.22 7.75 -23.50
C THR A 74 -0.90 6.57 -22.81
N GLU A 75 -2.18 6.30 -23.16
CA GLU A 75 -2.93 5.19 -22.56
C GLU A 75 -2.23 3.83 -22.72
N ARG A 76 -1.60 3.59 -23.87
CA ARG A 76 -0.84 2.35 -24.11
C ARG A 76 0.38 2.22 -23.18
N ALA A 77 1.07 3.31 -22.87
CA ALA A 77 2.21 3.30 -21.94
C ALA A 77 1.70 3.15 -20.50
N ARG A 78 0.61 3.84 -20.14
CA ARG A 78 -0.06 3.73 -18.84
C ARG A 78 -0.47 2.29 -18.53
N GLU A 79 -1.08 1.59 -19.47
CA GLU A 79 -1.46 0.18 -19.28
C GLU A 79 -0.25 -0.71 -18.93
N LYS A 80 0.90 -0.49 -19.58
CA LYS A 80 2.12 -1.26 -19.29
C LYS A 80 2.64 -1.03 -17.87
N VAL A 81 2.62 0.23 -17.40
CA VAL A 81 3.05 0.57 -16.05
C VAL A 81 2.06 0.04 -15.01
N MET A 82 0.75 0.20 -15.25
CA MET A 82 -0.32 -0.29 -14.36
C MET A 82 -0.22 -1.81 -14.10
N ARG A 83 0.26 -2.58 -15.06
CA ARG A 83 0.48 -4.03 -14.88
C ARG A 83 1.55 -4.37 -13.85
N LYS A 84 2.48 -3.43 -13.57
CA LYS A 84 3.53 -3.57 -12.55
C LYS A 84 3.03 -3.20 -11.15
N ILE A 85 1.87 -2.55 -11.03
CA ILE A 85 1.36 -1.99 -9.78
C ILE A 85 0.28 -2.90 -9.20
N GLY A 86 0.40 -3.22 -7.92
CA GLY A 86 -0.65 -3.74 -7.08
C GLY A 86 -1.17 -2.65 -6.16
N PHE A 87 -2.48 -2.50 -6.04
CA PHE A 87 -3.09 -1.47 -5.21
C PHE A 87 -4.07 -2.11 -4.20
N LEU A 88 -3.84 -1.88 -2.91
CA LEU A 88 -4.80 -2.13 -1.83
C LEU A 88 -5.42 -0.80 -1.42
N PHE A 89 -6.73 -0.66 -1.66
CA PHE A 89 -7.48 0.54 -1.28
C PHE A 89 -7.91 0.50 0.19
N GLN A 90 -8.15 1.65 0.78
CA GLN A 90 -8.69 1.81 2.15
C GLN A 90 -9.99 1.04 2.35
N TYR A 91 -10.89 1.05 1.38
CA TYR A 91 -12.04 0.15 1.30
C TYR A 91 -11.64 -1.04 0.45
N SER A 92 -11.95 -2.25 0.87
CA SER A 92 -11.49 -3.50 0.23
C SER A 92 -11.74 -3.55 -1.28
N GLY A 93 -12.77 -2.86 -1.77
CA GLY A 93 -13.09 -2.77 -3.21
C GLY A 93 -13.25 -4.14 -3.86
N LEU A 94 -13.81 -5.11 -3.13
CA LEU A 94 -14.13 -6.42 -3.65
C LEU A 94 -15.34 -6.34 -4.58
N PHE A 95 -15.39 -7.27 -5.52
CA PHE A 95 -16.54 -7.42 -6.40
C PHE A 95 -17.62 -8.23 -5.66
N ASP A 96 -18.76 -7.62 -5.37
CA ASP A 96 -19.82 -8.19 -4.52
C ASP A 96 -20.45 -9.47 -5.09
N HIS A 97 -20.46 -9.60 -6.42
CA HIS A 97 -21.03 -10.75 -7.12
C HIS A 97 -20.06 -11.94 -7.27
N LEU A 98 -18.79 -11.74 -6.96
CA LEU A 98 -17.75 -12.78 -7.03
C LEU A 98 -17.51 -13.39 -5.65
N SER A 99 -17.15 -14.68 -5.63
CA SER A 99 -16.70 -15.35 -4.42
C SER A 99 -15.33 -14.85 -3.95
N VAL A 100 -14.90 -15.29 -2.76
CA VAL A 100 -13.59 -14.95 -2.19
C VAL A 100 -12.46 -15.35 -3.14
N TRP A 101 -12.44 -16.60 -3.62
CA TRP A 101 -11.37 -17.06 -4.51
C TRP A 101 -11.41 -16.38 -5.88
N GLU A 102 -12.59 -16.10 -6.42
CA GLU A 102 -12.73 -15.35 -7.67
C GLU A 102 -12.26 -13.91 -7.53
N ASN A 103 -12.53 -13.27 -6.39
CA ASN A 103 -11.98 -11.96 -6.09
C ASN A 103 -10.46 -11.97 -6.06
N ILE A 104 -9.83 -12.95 -5.38
CA ILE A 104 -8.38 -13.10 -5.33
C ILE A 104 -7.80 -13.25 -6.74
N MET A 105 -8.38 -14.14 -7.53
CA MET A 105 -7.88 -14.53 -8.85
C MET A 105 -8.48 -13.73 -10.01
N PHE A 106 -9.20 -12.64 -9.74
CA PHE A 106 -9.99 -11.88 -10.71
C PHE A 106 -9.25 -11.65 -12.04
N TYR A 107 -8.02 -11.15 -11.98
CA TYR A 107 -7.26 -10.83 -13.18
C TYR A 107 -6.92 -12.06 -14.02
N ASP A 108 -6.51 -13.12 -13.36
CA ASP A 108 -6.11 -14.36 -14.04
C ASP A 108 -7.31 -15.11 -14.64
N LEU A 109 -8.47 -15.06 -13.95
CA LEU A 109 -9.70 -15.68 -14.43
C LEU A 109 -10.34 -14.89 -15.59
N PHE A 110 -10.63 -13.61 -15.36
CA PHE A 110 -11.48 -12.84 -16.28
C PHE A 110 -10.69 -12.12 -17.38
N ILE A 111 -9.45 -11.75 -17.12
CA ILE A 111 -8.61 -11.04 -18.10
C ILE A 111 -7.66 -11.99 -18.83
N LYS A 112 -7.01 -12.92 -18.12
CA LYS A 112 -6.08 -13.89 -18.70
C LYS A 112 -6.75 -15.21 -19.12
N LYS A 113 -8.00 -15.44 -18.70
CA LYS A 113 -8.80 -16.65 -19.00
C LYS A 113 -8.05 -17.94 -18.68
N LYS A 114 -7.37 -17.98 -17.54
CA LYS A 114 -6.68 -19.16 -17.05
C LYS A 114 -7.65 -20.21 -16.52
N ASP A 115 -7.16 -21.45 -16.40
CA ASP A 115 -7.94 -22.59 -15.89
C ASP A 115 -8.45 -22.31 -14.45
N PRO A 116 -9.79 -22.30 -14.22
CA PRO A 116 -10.38 -22.02 -12.93
C PRO A 116 -9.90 -22.97 -11.81
N HIS A 117 -9.73 -24.27 -12.10
CA HIS A 117 -9.31 -25.24 -11.08
C HIS A 117 -7.93 -24.91 -10.51
N LYS A 118 -6.95 -24.62 -11.39
CA LYS A 118 -5.62 -24.20 -10.96
C LYS A 118 -5.63 -22.86 -10.23
N MET A 119 -6.50 -21.94 -10.64
CA MET A 119 -6.60 -20.63 -9.98
C MET A 119 -7.20 -20.77 -8.59
N LYS A 120 -8.16 -21.65 -8.39
CA LYS A 120 -8.76 -21.92 -7.08
C LYS A 120 -7.72 -22.49 -6.11
N GLU A 121 -6.91 -23.44 -6.52
CA GLU A 121 -5.82 -24.00 -5.71
C GLU A 121 -4.81 -22.92 -5.27
N ILE A 122 -4.46 -21.99 -6.16
CA ILE A 122 -3.58 -20.87 -5.83
C ILE A 122 -4.25 -19.96 -4.79
N ALA A 123 -5.55 -19.67 -4.94
CA ALA A 123 -6.30 -18.87 -3.99
C ALA A 123 -6.37 -19.53 -2.60
N GLU A 124 -6.60 -20.85 -2.53
CA GLU A 124 -6.61 -21.64 -1.28
C GLU A 124 -5.29 -21.50 -0.50
N ASN A 125 -4.17 -21.66 -1.20
CA ASN A 125 -2.85 -21.51 -0.60
C ASN A 125 -2.64 -20.09 -0.03
N LEU A 126 -3.06 -19.08 -0.78
CA LEU A 126 -2.93 -17.68 -0.35
C LEU A 126 -3.88 -17.33 0.80
N MET A 127 -5.09 -17.89 0.79
CA MET A 127 -6.03 -17.76 1.91
C MET A 127 -5.43 -18.34 3.20
N LYS A 128 -4.81 -19.51 3.13
CA LYS A 128 -4.13 -20.12 4.27
C LYS A 128 -2.98 -19.25 4.81
N GLU A 129 -2.14 -18.66 3.93
CA GLU A 129 -1.05 -17.74 4.32
C GLU A 129 -1.60 -16.50 5.05
N LEU A 130 -2.80 -16.04 4.67
CA LEU A 130 -3.46 -14.86 5.24
C LEU A 130 -4.42 -15.16 6.40
N GLY A 131 -4.49 -16.42 6.84
CA GLY A 131 -5.40 -16.82 7.93
C GLY A 131 -6.88 -16.63 7.57
N ILE A 132 -7.25 -16.75 6.29
CA ILE A 132 -8.64 -16.75 5.85
C ILE A 132 -9.13 -18.19 5.93
N PRO A 133 -10.23 -18.49 6.66
CA PRO A 133 -10.76 -19.84 6.78
C PRO A 133 -11.10 -20.45 5.42
N GLU A 134 -10.75 -21.73 5.22
CA GLU A 134 -11.01 -22.46 3.98
C GLU A 134 -12.49 -22.47 3.62
N GLN A 135 -13.38 -22.58 4.62
CA GLN A 135 -14.83 -22.59 4.43
C GLN A 135 -15.37 -21.31 3.77
N ALA A 136 -14.61 -20.21 3.84
CA ALA A 136 -15.00 -18.94 3.25
C ALA A 136 -14.71 -18.84 1.74
N ILE A 137 -14.13 -19.86 1.13
CA ILE A 137 -13.64 -19.80 -0.26
C ILE A 137 -14.74 -19.44 -1.27
N GLU A 138 -15.93 -19.99 -1.09
CA GLU A 138 -17.09 -19.74 -1.96
C GLU A 138 -17.98 -18.59 -1.47
N ASN A 139 -17.71 -18.04 -0.29
CA ASN A 139 -18.49 -16.94 0.26
C ASN A 139 -18.31 -15.67 -0.58
N LYS A 140 -19.36 -14.85 -0.60
CA LYS A 140 -19.31 -13.51 -1.17
C LYS A 140 -18.82 -12.48 -0.16
N PRO A 141 -18.39 -11.29 -0.59
CA PRO A 141 -17.95 -10.23 0.32
C PRO A 141 -18.96 -9.91 1.43
N SER A 142 -20.25 -9.93 1.16
CA SER A 142 -21.32 -9.68 2.13
C SER A 142 -21.44 -10.76 3.24
N GLU A 143 -20.85 -11.93 3.02
CA GLU A 143 -20.93 -13.09 3.94
C GLU A 143 -19.70 -13.25 4.82
N ILE A 144 -18.71 -12.34 4.70
CA ILE A 144 -17.46 -12.36 5.45
C ILE A 144 -17.25 -11.06 6.21
N SER A 145 -16.50 -11.12 7.31
CA SER A 145 -16.20 -9.94 8.13
C SER A 145 -15.33 -8.90 7.38
N GLY A 146 -15.39 -7.64 7.81
CA GLY A 146 -14.56 -6.57 7.23
C GLY A 146 -13.05 -6.89 7.27
N GLY A 147 -12.57 -7.52 8.36
CA GLY A 147 -11.20 -7.98 8.46
C GLY A 147 -10.86 -9.10 7.46
N MET A 148 -11.81 -9.99 7.18
CA MET A 148 -11.63 -10.99 6.11
C MET A 148 -11.64 -10.34 4.73
N GLN A 149 -12.56 -9.39 4.48
CA GLN A 149 -12.57 -8.64 3.22
C GLN A 149 -11.23 -7.95 2.95
N ARG A 150 -10.62 -7.36 3.99
CA ARG A 150 -9.31 -6.71 3.88
C ARG A 150 -8.22 -7.70 3.50
N ARG A 151 -8.20 -8.88 4.12
CA ARG A 151 -7.23 -9.94 3.80
C ARG A 151 -7.43 -10.51 2.39
N VAL A 152 -8.67 -10.66 1.93
CA VAL A 152 -9.00 -11.04 0.54
C VAL A 152 -8.50 -9.98 -0.45
N ALA A 153 -8.71 -8.69 -0.15
CA ALA A 153 -8.22 -7.60 -1.00
C ALA A 153 -6.68 -7.55 -1.06
N LEU A 154 -6.00 -7.81 0.07
CA LEU A 154 -4.54 -7.95 0.09
C LEU A 154 -4.09 -9.16 -0.75
N ALA A 155 -4.75 -10.32 -0.61
CA ALA A 155 -4.48 -11.49 -1.45
C ALA A 155 -4.59 -11.16 -2.94
N ARG A 156 -5.67 -10.51 -3.36
CA ARG A 156 -5.87 -10.05 -4.75
C ARG A 156 -4.76 -9.11 -5.22
N THR A 157 -4.25 -8.27 -4.34
CA THR A 157 -3.18 -7.32 -4.66
C THR A 157 -1.86 -8.05 -4.91
N ILE A 158 -1.49 -9.01 -4.05
CA ILE A 158 -0.17 -9.65 -4.08
C ILE A 158 -0.07 -10.86 -5.02
N VAL A 159 -1.20 -11.49 -5.37
CA VAL A 159 -1.20 -12.73 -6.20
C VAL A 159 -0.53 -12.56 -7.55
N LYS A 160 -0.62 -11.36 -8.14
CA LYS A 160 0.02 -11.01 -9.43
C LYS A 160 1.53 -10.81 -9.32
N LYS A 161 2.08 -10.82 -8.10
CA LYS A 161 3.49 -10.50 -7.82
C LYS A 161 3.92 -9.17 -8.45
N PRO A 162 3.24 -8.05 -8.16
CA PRO A 162 3.58 -6.76 -8.73
C PRO A 162 4.98 -6.30 -8.29
N SER A 163 5.63 -5.45 -9.10
CA SER A 163 6.94 -4.86 -8.76
C SER A 163 6.81 -3.64 -7.85
N LEU A 164 5.64 -2.99 -7.84
CA LEU A 164 5.27 -1.90 -6.93
C LEU A 164 3.97 -2.25 -6.23
N ILE A 165 3.94 -2.17 -4.90
CA ILE A 165 2.75 -2.41 -4.09
C ILE A 165 2.40 -1.13 -3.35
N LEU A 166 1.20 -0.62 -3.59
CA LEU A 166 0.63 0.57 -2.96
C LEU A 166 -0.43 0.12 -1.96
N LEU A 167 -0.24 0.42 -0.67
CA LEU A 167 -1.10 -0.02 0.41
C LEU A 167 -1.70 1.20 1.12
N ASP A 168 -3.00 1.44 0.95
CA ASP A 168 -3.72 2.54 1.59
C ASP A 168 -4.41 2.04 2.87
N GLU A 169 -3.85 2.37 4.03
CA GLU A 169 -4.36 2.02 5.36
C GLU A 169 -4.64 0.51 5.54
N PRO A 170 -3.64 -0.38 5.37
CA PRO A 170 -3.86 -1.83 5.31
C PRO A 170 -4.41 -2.44 6.59
N THR A 171 -4.14 -1.83 7.75
CA THR A 171 -4.49 -2.36 9.09
C THR A 171 -5.58 -1.56 9.80
N THR A 172 -6.04 -0.45 9.22
CA THR A 172 -7.00 0.45 9.86
C THR A 172 -8.34 -0.23 10.15
N GLY A 173 -8.82 -0.08 11.40
CA GLY A 173 -10.09 -0.62 11.84
C GLY A 173 -10.09 -2.12 12.13
N LEU A 174 -8.92 -2.73 12.23
CA LEU A 174 -8.75 -4.15 12.55
C LEU A 174 -8.24 -4.33 13.99
N ASP A 175 -8.49 -5.51 14.55
CA ASP A 175 -7.93 -5.87 15.84
C ASP A 175 -6.41 -6.10 15.76
N PRO A 176 -5.67 -5.96 16.89
CA PRO A 176 -4.21 -6.06 16.91
C PRO A 176 -3.65 -7.38 16.37
N VAL A 177 -4.34 -8.50 16.60
CA VAL A 177 -3.88 -9.82 16.12
C VAL A 177 -3.94 -9.89 14.59
N ILE A 178 -5.01 -9.38 13.99
CA ILE A 178 -5.14 -9.31 12.54
C ILE A 178 -4.16 -8.29 11.94
N CYS A 179 -3.91 -7.16 12.60
CA CYS A 179 -2.88 -6.20 12.18
C CYS A 179 -1.51 -6.88 12.06
N GLU A 180 -1.13 -7.68 13.04
CA GLU A 180 0.12 -8.44 13.01
C GLU A 180 0.18 -9.44 11.85
N VAL A 181 -0.90 -10.18 11.59
CA VAL A 181 -0.98 -11.09 10.43
C VAL A 181 -0.78 -10.34 9.12
N ILE A 182 -1.41 -9.18 8.95
CA ILE A 182 -1.27 -8.36 7.73
C ILE A 182 0.16 -7.82 7.60
N ASN A 183 0.72 -7.23 8.66
CA ASN A 183 2.08 -6.68 8.64
C ASN A 183 3.11 -7.79 8.32
N ASN A 184 2.99 -8.96 8.95
CA ASN A 184 3.82 -10.11 8.64
C ASN A 184 3.68 -10.57 7.19
N THR A 185 2.48 -10.54 6.63
CA THR A 185 2.24 -10.90 5.23
C THR A 185 2.86 -9.89 4.27
N ILE A 186 2.75 -8.59 4.57
CA ILE A 186 3.40 -7.52 3.80
C ILE A 186 4.92 -7.77 3.76
N ASN A 187 5.55 -7.99 4.92
CA ASN A 187 6.98 -8.26 5.03
C ASN A 187 7.41 -9.54 4.29
N LYS A 188 6.69 -10.64 4.46
CA LYS A 188 6.94 -11.89 3.74
C LYS A 188 6.79 -11.72 2.22
N THR A 189 5.79 -10.98 1.78
CA THR A 189 5.58 -10.70 0.36
C THR A 189 6.76 -9.93 -0.21
N ARG A 190 7.21 -8.87 0.48
CA ARG A 190 8.38 -8.09 0.08
C ARG A 190 9.64 -8.97 -0.02
N GLN A 191 9.93 -9.76 1.00
CA GLN A 191 11.08 -10.66 1.02
C GLN A 191 11.04 -11.69 -0.11
N LYS A 192 9.85 -12.26 -0.40
CA LYS A 192 9.67 -13.26 -1.46
C LYS A 192 9.78 -12.66 -2.88
N THR A 193 9.29 -11.44 -3.07
CA THR A 193 9.14 -10.84 -4.42
C THR A 193 10.21 -9.81 -4.75
N GLY A 194 10.80 -9.17 -3.74
CA GLY A 194 11.66 -8.00 -3.91
C GLY A 194 10.89 -6.74 -4.36
N ALA A 195 9.56 -6.72 -4.23
CA ALA A 195 8.73 -5.60 -4.65
C ALA A 195 9.03 -4.34 -3.82
N THR A 196 9.00 -3.19 -4.46
CA THR A 196 8.98 -1.88 -3.78
C THR A 196 7.62 -1.66 -3.17
N MET A 197 7.56 -1.16 -1.93
CA MET A 197 6.31 -0.92 -1.23
C MET A 197 6.18 0.54 -0.82
N LEU A 198 5.01 1.11 -1.07
CA LEU A 198 4.62 2.42 -0.56
C LEU A 198 3.32 2.24 0.23
N THR A 199 3.41 2.42 1.54
CA THR A 199 2.29 2.22 2.45
C THR A 199 1.88 3.54 3.07
N ILE A 200 0.59 3.78 3.15
CA ILE A 200 0.03 4.88 3.94
C ILE A 200 -0.56 4.30 5.21
N THR A 201 -0.27 4.91 6.34
CA THR A 201 -0.93 4.63 7.60
C THR A 201 -0.90 5.83 8.54
N HIS A 202 -1.75 5.82 9.54
CA HIS A 202 -1.69 6.71 10.71
C HIS A 202 -1.25 5.95 11.97
N ASP A 203 -1.00 4.63 11.85
CA ASP A 203 -0.52 3.79 12.95
C ASP A 203 1.00 3.65 12.91
N LEU A 204 1.67 4.26 13.89
CA LEU A 204 3.12 4.24 14.03
C LEU A 204 3.66 2.82 14.29
N ASN A 205 2.91 1.97 15.02
CA ASN A 205 3.34 0.59 15.27
C ASN A 205 3.47 -0.21 13.97
N SER A 206 2.43 -0.16 13.14
CA SER A 206 2.48 -0.77 11.80
C SER A 206 3.58 -0.17 10.94
N ALA A 207 3.74 1.18 10.96
CA ALA A 207 4.78 1.85 10.19
C ALA A 207 6.18 1.36 10.54
N LEU A 208 6.51 1.18 11.83
CA LEU A 208 7.80 0.68 12.30
C LEU A 208 8.02 -0.80 12.02
N GLN A 209 6.94 -1.59 11.92
CA GLN A 209 7.03 -3.01 11.61
C GLN A 209 7.29 -3.30 10.13
N ILE A 210 6.73 -2.48 9.22
CA ILE A 210 6.78 -2.77 7.78
C ILE A 210 7.69 -1.83 6.99
N GLY A 211 8.05 -0.66 7.55
CA GLY A 211 8.84 0.37 6.88
C GLY A 211 10.34 0.24 7.13
N ASP A 212 11.13 0.36 6.08
CA ASP A 212 12.56 0.67 6.18
C ASP A 212 12.75 2.16 6.44
N ARG A 213 11.89 2.98 5.81
CA ARG A 213 11.93 4.45 5.84
C ARG A 213 10.53 4.99 6.10
N ILE A 214 10.45 6.05 6.88
CA ILE A 214 9.21 6.76 7.17
C ILE A 214 9.29 8.18 6.60
N ILE A 215 8.24 8.59 5.94
CA ILE A 215 7.98 9.96 5.52
C ILE A 215 6.78 10.45 6.33
N VAL A 216 6.91 11.57 7.06
CA VAL A 216 5.77 12.17 7.75
C VAL A 216 5.22 13.32 6.91
N LEU A 217 3.97 13.18 6.49
CA LEU A 217 3.24 14.21 5.74
C LEU A 217 2.30 14.98 6.66
N ARG A 218 2.43 16.31 6.64
CA ARG A 218 1.57 17.22 7.41
C ARG A 218 1.17 18.40 6.54
N TYR A 219 -0.13 18.67 6.44
CA TYR A 219 -0.69 19.77 5.64
C TYR A 219 -0.11 19.87 4.22
N GLY A 220 0.08 18.71 3.55
CA GLY A 220 0.60 18.66 2.19
C GLY A 220 2.11 18.88 2.05
N GLU A 221 2.86 18.89 3.15
CA GLU A 221 4.32 19.04 3.18
C GLU A 221 4.99 17.88 3.90
N ILE A 222 6.19 17.50 3.48
CA ILE A 222 7.02 16.50 4.17
C ILE A 222 7.76 17.21 5.30
N ILE A 223 7.49 16.79 6.55
CA ILE A 223 8.16 17.33 7.75
C ILE A 223 9.23 16.39 8.32
N PHE A 224 9.27 15.15 7.84
CA PHE A 224 10.30 14.17 8.19
C PHE A 224 10.44 13.18 7.03
N ASP A 225 11.67 12.78 6.76
CA ASP A 225 12.02 11.74 5.79
C ASP A 225 13.33 11.08 6.21
N GLY A 226 13.28 9.80 6.60
CA GLY A 226 14.47 9.09 7.07
C GLY A 226 14.21 7.64 7.45
N PRO A 227 15.26 6.90 7.85
CA PRO A 227 15.12 5.54 8.37
C PRO A 227 14.02 5.46 9.43
N ALA A 228 13.26 4.35 9.44
CA ALA A 228 12.02 4.25 10.23
C ALA A 228 12.26 4.54 11.73
N PHE A 229 13.37 4.07 12.30
CA PHE A 229 13.67 4.26 13.71
C PHE A 229 14.22 5.66 14.06
N ASP A 230 14.69 6.44 13.08
CA ASP A 230 15.18 7.80 13.31
C ASP A 230 14.02 8.78 13.63
N ILE A 231 12.78 8.35 13.43
CA ILE A 231 11.60 9.13 13.84
C ILE A 231 11.59 9.46 15.34
N PHE A 232 12.20 8.61 16.18
CA PHE A 232 12.31 8.84 17.62
C PHE A 232 13.23 9.99 17.98
N ASP A 233 14.17 10.35 17.09
CA ASP A 233 15.11 11.44 17.26
C ASP A 233 14.61 12.76 16.64
N ALA A 234 13.39 12.74 16.06
CA ALA A 234 12.81 13.92 15.44
C ALA A 234 12.55 15.03 16.47
N LYS A 235 12.93 16.26 16.11
CA LYS A 235 12.78 17.44 16.97
C LYS A 235 11.41 18.10 16.86
N ASP A 236 10.67 17.81 15.80
CA ASP A 236 9.36 18.41 15.53
C ASP A 236 8.33 18.00 16.60
N GLU A 237 7.62 18.98 17.16
CA GLU A 237 6.66 18.76 18.25
C GLU A 237 5.44 17.94 17.83
N TYR A 238 5.02 18.03 16.57
CA TYR A 238 3.94 17.20 16.05
C TYR A 238 4.36 15.72 16.02
N ILE A 239 5.58 15.42 15.55
CA ILE A 239 6.11 14.05 15.52
C ILE A 239 6.23 13.51 16.94
N LYS A 240 6.75 14.30 17.89
CA LYS A 240 6.81 13.91 19.31
C LYS A 240 5.43 13.61 19.89
N SER A 241 4.43 14.45 19.57
CA SER A 241 3.06 14.21 20.02
C SER A 241 2.49 12.91 19.43
N PHE A 242 2.81 12.62 18.18
CA PHE A 242 2.39 11.40 17.47
C PHE A 242 3.00 10.14 18.10
N ILE A 243 4.31 10.17 18.40
CA ILE A 243 5.02 9.09 19.09
C ILE A 243 4.41 8.84 20.48
N LYS A 244 4.15 9.92 21.23
CA LYS A 244 3.54 9.83 22.56
C LYS A 244 2.12 9.23 22.51
N ALA A 245 1.31 9.64 21.54
CA ALA A 245 -0.04 9.13 21.36
C ALA A 245 -0.07 7.64 20.99
N ALA A 246 0.90 7.18 20.22
CA ALA A 246 1.03 5.78 19.82
C ALA A 246 1.50 4.86 20.94
N ASN A 247 1.91 5.39 22.10
CA ASN A 247 2.46 4.62 23.23
C ASN A 247 3.63 3.68 22.86
N VAL A 248 4.37 4.04 21.80
CA VAL A 248 5.49 3.24 21.29
C VAL A 248 6.75 3.55 22.09
N ASN A 249 7.39 2.52 22.62
CA ASN A 249 8.69 2.65 23.26
C ASN A 249 9.76 2.01 22.38
N GLN A 250 10.77 2.79 21.98
CA GLN A 250 11.91 2.33 21.18
C GLN A 250 12.58 1.07 21.74
N LYS A 251 12.55 0.89 23.09
CA LYS A 251 13.16 -0.26 23.77
C LYS A 251 12.40 -1.56 23.55
N THR A 252 11.09 -1.53 23.28
CA THR A 252 10.25 -2.71 23.08
C THR A 252 10.28 -3.25 21.64
N LEU A 253 10.76 -2.46 20.69
CA LEU A 253 10.77 -2.79 19.26
C LEU A 253 12.13 -3.32 18.74
N LYS A 254 13.18 -3.30 19.57
CA LYS A 254 14.53 -3.78 19.23
C LYS A 254 14.80 -5.23 19.66
N VAL A 255 13.76 -6.05 19.81
CA VAL A 255 13.90 -7.49 20.16
C VAL A 255 13.71 -8.35 18.93
#